data_91ac50cf85f5c68c22929482d241df1f
#
_entry.id   91ac50cf85f5c68c22929482d241df1f
#
_cell.length_a   1.000
_cell.length_b   1.000
_cell.length_c   1.000
_cell.angle_alpha   90.00
_cell.angle_beta   90.00
_cell.angle_gamma   90.00
#
_symmetry.space_group_name_H-M   'P 1'
#
loop_
_entity.id
_entity.type
_entity.pdbx_description
1 polymer ?
#
loop_
_entity_poly.entity_id
_entity_poly.type
_entity_poly.pdbx_seq_one_letter_code
_entity_poly.pdbx_strand_id
1 'polypeptide(L)'
;PVTIQGVADNNPAQPFTPVTQHQRPGLLLMDGVVYAAFGAHCDAPPFRGWVVGVSTAGQIRAMFSTRAGDAAASGNGIWHSGSGLVSDRAGSIVFATGNAFGNGSPSTPIPGSTPPPDLGQTVARVTVQPDGTLRATDFFTPFDALTLDAADVDLGAGGPVSLQQAYFGTPAHPNLSLEIGKQGYLYVIDADNMGGSQQGPGGGDLLVNRLGPFGGVWGRPGVWPGDGGYVYIPYNQGSMGVYQYGLDGTGKPT
;
A
#
# COMPACT_ATOMS: atom_id res chain seq x y z
N PRO A 1 17.71 -18.09 -13.26
CA PRO A 1 16.44 -18.17 -12.56
C PRO A 1 16.70 -18.33 -11.06
N VAL A 2 15.86 -17.71 -10.23
CA VAL A 2 15.93 -17.82 -8.76
C VAL A 2 14.61 -18.42 -8.28
N THR A 3 14.69 -19.48 -7.48
CA THR A 3 13.52 -20.05 -6.80
C THR A 3 13.29 -19.27 -5.51
N ILE A 4 12.10 -18.68 -5.34
CA ILE A 4 11.72 -18.02 -4.10
C ILE A 4 11.34 -19.08 -3.09
N GLN A 5 12.10 -19.16 -2.01
CA GLN A 5 11.88 -20.06 -0.88
C GLN A 5 12.47 -19.46 0.39
N GLY A 6 11.91 -19.76 1.55
CA GLY A 6 12.38 -19.24 2.84
C GLY A 6 11.22 -18.97 3.78
N VAL A 7 11.50 -18.22 4.82
CA VAL A 7 10.55 -17.77 5.84
C VAL A 7 10.52 -16.25 5.90
N ALA A 8 9.48 -15.68 6.49
CA ALA A 8 9.39 -14.22 6.65
C ALA A 8 10.45 -13.70 7.61
N ASP A 9 11.16 -12.63 7.22
CA ASP A 9 12.15 -11.95 8.07
C ASP A 9 11.51 -11.41 9.35
N ASN A 10 10.27 -10.94 9.23
CA ASN A 10 9.50 -10.37 10.35
C ASN A 10 8.65 -11.41 11.12
N ASN A 11 8.62 -12.69 10.69
CA ASN A 11 8.09 -13.82 11.46
C ASN A 11 8.64 -15.15 10.93
N PRO A 12 9.73 -15.71 11.50
CA PRO A 12 10.35 -16.94 11.02
C PRO A 12 9.45 -18.21 11.09
N ALA A 13 8.30 -18.16 11.79
CA ALA A 13 7.32 -19.23 11.77
C ALA A 13 6.47 -19.28 10.48
N GLN A 14 6.63 -18.31 9.57
CA GLN A 14 5.86 -18.21 8.33
C GLN A 14 6.70 -18.61 7.13
N PRO A 15 6.53 -19.81 6.57
CA PRO A 15 7.16 -20.17 5.29
C PRO A 15 6.44 -19.49 4.11
N PHE A 16 7.21 -19.14 3.08
CA PHE A 16 6.66 -18.78 1.79
C PHE A 16 6.12 -20.03 1.10
N THR A 17 4.83 -20.04 0.78
CA THR A 17 4.14 -21.18 0.16
C THR A 17 3.79 -20.85 -1.30
N PRO A 18 4.63 -21.17 -2.28
CA PRO A 18 4.49 -20.68 -3.66
C PRO A 18 3.13 -21.00 -4.31
N VAL A 19 2.55 -22.16 -3.99
CA VAL A 19 1.30 -22.64 -4.58
C VAL A 19 0.09 -21.77 -4.25
N THR A 20 0.13 -21.03 -3.15
CA THR A 20 -0.96 -20.14 -2.73
C THR A 20 -0.68 -18.66 -3.01
N GLN A 21 0.53 -18.34 -3.49
CA GLN A 21 0.93 -16.95 -3.74
C GLN A 21 0.83 -16.60 -5.22
N HIS A 22 0.28 -15.44 -5.53
CA HIS A 22 0.16 -14.91 -6.88
C HIS A 22 0.88 -13.58 -7.03
N GLN A 23 1.87 -13.53 -7.92
CA GLN A 23 2.60 -12.32 -8.24
C GLN A 23 1.81 -11.52 -9.29
N ARG A 24 1.09 -10.47 -8.85
CA ARG A 24 0.32 -9.56 -9.70
C ARG A 24 0.97 -8.19 -9.88
N PRO A 25 1.51 -7.57 -8.80
CA PRO A 25 2.10 -6.24 -8.91
C PRO A 25 3.29 -6.19 -9.85
N GLY A 26 3.49 -5.06 -10.53
CA GLY A 26 4.72 -4.79 -11.26
C GLY A 26 5.94 -4.80 -10.35
N LEU A 27 7.10 -5.17 -10.91
CA LEU A 27 8.37 -5.24 -10.18
C LEU A 27 8.93 -3.83 -9.91
N LEU A 28 9.65 -3.68 -8.80
CA LEU A 28 10.44 -2.49 -8.48
C LEU A 28 11.93 -2.85 -8.46
N LEU A 29 12.73 -2.19 -9.27
CA LEU A 29 14.20 -2.25 -9.16
C LEU A 29 14.70 -1.06 -8.35
N MET A 30 15.35 -1.33 -7.22
CA MET A 30 15.95 -0.30 -6.36
C MET A 30 17.27 -0.82 -5.79
N ASP A 31 18.34 -0.05 -5.93
CA ASP A 31 19.67 -0.33 -5.40
C ASP A 31 20.23 -1.74 -5.73
N GLY A 32 20.00 -2.20 -6.98
CA GLY A 32 20.44 -3.51 -7.44
C GLY A 32 19.63 -4.70 -6.91
N VAL A 33 18.48 -4.44 -6.28
CA VAL A 33 17.53 -5.45 -5.81
C VAL A 33 16.21 -5.30 -6.56
N VAL A 34 15.69 -6.38 -7.10
CA VAL A 34 14.36 -6.48 -7.70
C VAL A 34 13.37 -6.91 -6.62
N TYR A 35 12.40 -6.07 -6.34
CA TYR A 35 11.32 -6.36 -5.40
C TYR A 35 10.08 -6.82 -6.14
N ALA A 36 9.56 -7.98 -5.74
CA ALA A 36 8.29 -8.55 -6.21
C ALA A 36 7.29 -8.62 -5.06
N ALA A 37 6.03 -8.29 -5.31
CA ALA A 37 4.97 -8.40 -4.31
C ALA A 37 3.95 -9.46 -4.72
N PHE A 38 3.28 -10.04 -3.71
CA PHE A 38 2.38 -11.16 -3.88
C PHE A 38 1.05 -10.96 -3.16
N GLY A 39 -0.03 -11.40 -3.80
CA GLY A 39 -1.33 -11.66 -3.19
C GLY A 39 -1.63 -13.16 -3.22
N ALA A 40 -2.92 -13.51 -3.23
CA ALA A 40 -3.37 -14.89 -3.26
C ALA A 40 -3.55 -15.42 -4.69
N HIS A 41 -3.42 -16.73 -4.83
CA HIS A 41 -3.93 -17.47 -5.96
C HIS A 41 -5.38 -17.88 -5.65
N CYS A 42 -6.36 -17.15 -6.25
CA CYS A 42 -7.80 -17.40 -6.06
C CYS A 42 -8.27 -17.35 -4.58
N ASP A 43 -7.71 -16.48 -3.76
CA ASP A 43 -7.98 -16.35 -2.33
C ASP A 43 -7.89 -17.66 -1.52
N ALA A 44 -7.17 -18.65 -2.06
CA ALA A 44 -7.03 -19.95 -1.43
C ALA A 44 -6.07 -19.89 -0.23
N PRO A 45 -6.54 -20.15 1.00
CA PRO A 45 -5.68 -20.21 2.18
C PRO A 45 -4.71 -21.42 2.15
N PRO A 46 -3.55 -21.30 2.83
CA PRO A 46 -3.04 -20.13 3.50
C PRO A 46 -2.32 -19.19 2.55
N PHE A 47 -2.71 -17.91 2.50
CA PHE A 47 -1.97 -16.90 1.75
C PHE A 47 -1.74 -15.64 2.59
N ARG A 48 -0.76 -14.85 2.18
CA ARG A 48 -0.45 -13.53 2.75
C ARG A 48 0.10 -12.63 1.66
N GLY A 49 0.08 -11.32 1.90
CA GLY A 49 0.91 -10.44 1.12
C GLY A 49 2.39 -10.66 1.46
N TRP A 50 3.22 -10.60 0.42
CA TRP A 50 4.66 -10.66 0.56
C TRP A 50 5.32 -9.56 -0.25
N VAL A 51 6.44 -9.06 0.26
CA VAL A 51 7.43 -8.32 -0.54
C VAL A 51 8.73 -9.09 -0.48
N VAL A 52 9.17 -9.59 -1.64
CA VAL A 52 10.39 -10.39 -1.76
C VAL A 52 11.43 -9.61 -2.57
N GLY A 53 12.60 -9.38 -1.99
CA GLY A 53 13.73 -8.73 -2.65
C GLY A 53 14.74 -9.76 -3.14
N VAL A 54 15.09 -9.70 -4.43
CA VAL A 54 16.13 -10.55 -5.04
C VAL A 54 17.17 -9.66 -5.70
N SER A 55 18.43 -9.80 -5.32
CA SER A 55 19.50 -9.03 -5.94
C SER A 55 19.69 -9.40 -7.42
N THR A 56 20.22 -8.49 -8.20
CA THR A 56 20.59 -8.77 -9.62
C THR A 56 21.61 -9.89 -9.78
N ALA A 57 22.31 -10.26 -8.69
CA ALA A 57 23.19 -11.44 -8.64
C ALA A 57 22.44 -12.74 -8.28
N GLY A 58 21.10 -12.70 -8.11
CA GLY A 58 20.27 -13.88 -7.86
C GLY A 58 20.22 -14.34 -6.40
N GLN A 59 20.46 -13.46 -5.43
CA GLN A 59 20.37 -13.76 -4.01
C GLN A 59 19.08 -13.18 -3.41
N ILE A 60 18.33 -13.97 -2.65
CA ILE A 60 17.21 -13.46 -1.85
C ILE A 60 17.77 -12.57 -0.74
N ARG A 61 17.28 -11.32 -0.65
CA ARG A 61 17.75 -10.28 0.27
C ARG A 61 16.71 -9.92 1.31
N ALA A 62 15.43 -10.07 0.99
CA ALA A 62 14.31 -9.75 1.87
C ALA A 62 13.14 -10.67 1.61
N MET A 63 12.42 -11.02 2.67
CA MET A 63 11.15 -11.77 2.63
C MET A 63 10.21 -11.20 3.68
N PHE A 64 9.53 -10.10 3.38
CA PHE A 64 8.63 -9.43 4.31
C PHE A 64 7.20 -9.94 4.15
N SER A 65 6.55 -10.31 5.25
CA SER A 65 5.14 -10.69 5.30
C SER A 65 4.26 -9.56 5.81
N THR A 66 3.14 -9.29 5.13
CA THR A 66 2.14 -8.29 5.57
C THR A 66 1.24 -8.80 6.70
N ARG A 67 1.35 -10.08 7.06
CA ARG A 67 0.56 -10.75 8.10
C ARG A 67 1.48 -11.51 9.05
N ALA A 68 2.28 -10.76 9.80
CA ALA A 68 3.30 -11.34 10.66
C ALA A 68 2.82 -11.65 12.09
N GLY A 69 1.66 -11.12 12.52
CA GLY A 69 1.13 -11.29 13.87
C GLY A 69 0.58 -12.69 14.15
N ASP A 70 -0.03 -13.32 13.14
CA ASP A 70 -0.59 -14.66 13.25
C ASP A 70 -0.10 -15.57 12.12
N ALA A 71 0.75 -16.56 12.46
CA ALA A 71 1.32 -17.48 11.49
C ALA A 71 0.31 -18.42 10.84
N ALA A 72 -0.86 -18.62 11.42
CA ALA A 72 -1.93 -19.47 10.88
C ALA A 72 -2.94 -18.69 10.03
N ALA A 73 -3.00 -17.36 10.17
CA ALA A 73 -4.00 -16.52 9.50
C ALA A 73 -3.67 -16.29 8.02
N SER A 74 -4.69 -15.94 7.25
CA SER A 74 -4.61 -15.58 5.83
C SER A 74 -5.12 -14.15 5.60
N GLY A 75 -4.82 -13.59 4.43
CA GLY A 75 -5.26 -12.26 4.02
C GLY A 75 -4.11 -11.28 3.80
N ASN A 76 -4.44 -10.00 3.78
CA ASN A 76 -3.52 -8.88 3.61
C ASN A 76 -2.71 -8.96 2.31
N GLY A 77 -3.30 -9.51 1.22
CA GLY A 77 -2.65 -9.67 -0.07
C GLY A 77 -2.28 -8.33 -0.69
N ILE A 78 -1.16 -8.28 -1.42
CA ILE A 78 -0.78 -7.12 -2.24
C ILE A 78 -1.28 -7.38 -3.65
N TRP A 79 -2.38 -6.72 -4.06
CA TRP A 79 -3.05 -7.00 -5.32
C TRP A 79 -2.61 -6.09 -6.47
N HIS A 80 -2.69 -4.80 -6.27
CA HIS A 80 -2.29 -3.69 -7.14
C HIS A 80 -2.76 -3.75 -8.60
N SER A 81 -3.51 -4.76 -9.01
CA SER A 81 -4.07 -4.94 -10.37
C SER A 81 -3.08 -4.64 -11.51
N GLY A 82 -1.83 -5.09 -11.37
CA GLY A 82 -0.75 -4.89 -12.34
C GLY A 82 0.07 -3.61 -12.16
N SER A 83 -0.31 -2.70 -11.26
CA SER A 83 0.56 -1.59 -10.86
C SER A 83 1.71 -2.07 -9.97
N GLY A 84 2.85 -1.38 -10.01
CA GLY A 84 4.05 -1.78 -9.26
C GLY A 84 4.08 -1.24 -7.83
N LEU A 85 5.04 -1.75 -7.07
CA LEU A 85 5.50 -1.13 -5.84
C LEU A 85 6.05 0.26 -6.13
N VAL A 86 5.98 1.18 -5.17
CA VAL A 86 6.47 2.55 -5.31
C VAL A 86 7.64 2.78 -4.38
N SER A 87 8.69 3.47 -4.85
CA SER A 87 9.70 4.05 -3.99
C SER A 87 9.42 5.55 -3.89
N ASP A 88 9.05 6.03 -2.71
CA ASP A 88 8.76 7.45 -2.46
C ASP A 88 10.01 8.21 -1.97
N ARG A 89 11.00 7.47 -1.49
CA ARG A 89 12.32 7.99 -1.06
C ARG A 89 13.36 6.88 -1.08
N ALA A 90 14.63 7.24 -1.03
CA ALA A 90 15.74 6.28 -1.04
C ALA A 90 15.57 5.20 0.06
N GLY A 91 15.72 3.94 -0.33
CA GLY A 91 15.65 2.79 0.57
C GLY A 91 14.26 2.50 1.12
N SER A 92 13.18 3.09 0.58
CA SER A 92 11.82 2.79 1.02
C SER A 92 10.93 2.27 -0.10
N ILE A 93 9.95 1.47 0.27
CA ILE A 93 8.96 0.87 -0.62
C ILE A 93 7.58 1.10 -0.02
N VAL A 94 6.65 1.62 -0.82
CA VAL A 94 5.25 1.82 -0.46
C VAL A 94 4.37 0.89 -1.29
N PHE A 95 3.41 0.28 -0.61
CA PHE A 95 2.41 -0.62 -1.21
C PHE A 95 1.09 -0.53 -0.45
N ALA A 96 0.03 -1.07 -1.04
CA ALA A 96 -1.27 -1.22 -0.39
C ALA A 96 -1.67 -2.70 -0.32
N THR A 97 -2.40 -3.07 0.74
CA THR A 97 -2.93 -4.41 0.97
C THR A 97 -4.45 -4.41 0.89
N GLY A 98 -5.01 -5.55 0.58
CA GLY A 98 -6.45 -5.80 0.63
C GLY A 98 -6.90 -6.43 1.93
N ASN A 99 -8.03 -7.15 1.84
CA ASN A 99 -8.75 -7.75 2.95
C ASN A 99 -7.89 -8.60 3.88
N ALA A 100 -8.18 -8.49 5.16
CA ALA A 100 -7.78 -9.46 6.15
C ALA A 100 -8.88 -10.50 6.37
N PHE A 101 -8.47 -11.74 6.66
CA PHE A 101 -9.38 -12.73 7.19
C PHE A 101 -9.23 -12.81 8.72
N GLY A 102 -10.31 -12.58 9.44
CA GLY A 102 -10.27 -12.42 10.90
C GLY A 102 -9.68 -11.05 11.31
N ASN A 103 -8.88 -11.01 12.37
CA ASN A 103 -8.38 -9.77 12.98
C ASN A 103 -7.08 -9.26 12.36
N GLY A 104 -7.00 -9.16 11.04
CA GLY A 104 -5.76 -8.77 10.35
C GLY A 104 -5.68 -7.32 9.88
N SER A 105 -6.76 -6.55 10.02
CA SER A 105 -6.76 -5.12 9.75
C SER A 105 -6.70 -4.33 11.05
N PRO A 106 -5.86 -3.28 11.14
CA PRO A 106 -5.85 -2.38 12.29
C PRO A 106 -7.24 -1.78 12.54
N SER A 107 -7.74 -1.88 13.76
CA SER A 107 -9.09 -1.45 14.15
C SER A 107 -9.15 -0.63 15.43
N THR A 108 -7.98 -0.22 15.92
CA THR A 108 -7.81 0.63 17.11
C THR A 108 -6.89 1.80 16.77
N PRO A 109 -6.87 2.86 17.60
CA PRO A 109 -5.95 3.97 17.41
C PRO A 109 -4.49 3.51 17.51
N ILE A 110 -3.74 3.60 16.38
CA ILE A 110 -2.32 3.24 16.30
C ILE A 110 -1.60 4.34 15.50
N PRO A 111 -0.56 5.00 16.04
CA PRO A 111 0.23 5.98 15.30
C PRO A 111 0.92 5.37 14.07
N GLY A 112 1.02 6.14 12.97
CA GLY A 112 1.65 5.68 11.73
C GLY A 112 3.10 5.20 11.92
N SER A 113 3.85 5.86 12.81
CA SER A 113 5.24 5.51 13.14
C SER A 113 5.42 4.18 13.90
N THR A 114 4.33 3.51 14.27
CA THR A 114 4.34 2.22 14.99
C THR A 114 3.49 1.17 14.28
N PRO A 115 3.83 0.79 13.02
CA PRO A 115 3.04 -0.18 12.26
C PRO A 115 2.83 -1.50 13.03
N PRO A 116 1.60 -2.02 13.07
CA PRO A 116 1.33 -3.32 13.67
C PRO A 116 1.89 -4.45 12.80
N PRO A 117 2.00 -5.69 13.35
CA PRO A 117 2.50 -6.83 12.58
C PRO A 117 1.55 -7.30 11.47
N ASP A 118 0.27 -6.97 11.58
CA ASP A 118 -0.76 -7.30 10.59
C ASP A 118 -1.25 -6.02 9.90
N LEU A 119 -1.12 -5.98 8.58
CA LEU A 119 -1.31 -4.81 7.72
C LEU A 119 -2.44 -5.05 6.71
N GLY A 120 -3.62 -5.48 7.16
CA GLY A 120 -4.81 -5.56 6.29
C GLY A 120 -5.39 -4.19 5.99
N GLN A 121 -5.97 -3.98 4.80
CA GLN A 121 -6.55 -2.72 4.35
C GLN A 121 -5.62 -1.52 4.60
N THR A 122 -4.35 -1.66 4.28
CA THR A 122 -3.30 -0.73 4.72
C THR A 122 -2.47 -0.23 3.55
N VAL A 123 -2.21 1.07 3.49
CA VAL A 123 -1.05 1.62 2.76
C VAL A 123 0.13 1.58 3.71
N ALA A 124 1.18 0.84 3.37
CA ALA A 124 2.35 0.65 4.23
C ALA A 124 3.63 1.13 3.56
N ARG A 125 4.51 1.74 4.34
CA ARG A 125 5.91 1.95 3.98
C ARG A 125 6.77 0.95 4.71
N VAL A 126 7.62 0.25 3.96
CA VAL A 126 8.71 -0.54 4.51
C VAL A 126 10.04 0.07 4.10
N THR A 127 11.04 -0.03 4.97
CA THR A 127 12.38 0.51 4.75
C THR A 127 13.40 -0.61 4.74
N VAL A 128 14.31 -0.57 3.78
CA VAL A 128 15.44 -1.50 3.69
C VAL A 128 16.39 -1.27 4.86
N GLN A 129 16.66 -2.33 5.61
CA GLN A 129 17.57 -2.30 6.73
C GLN A 129 19.03 -2.53 6.27
N PRO A 130 20.03 -2.22 7.10
CA PRO A 130 21.45 -2.42 6.73
C PRO A 130 21.81 -3.86 6.34
N ASP A 131 21.10 -4.86 6.86
CA ASP A 131 21.26 -6.28 6.53
C ASP A 131 20.52 -6.70 5.24
N GLY A 132 19.72 -5.78 4.66
CA GLY A 132 18.93 -5.99 3.46
C GLY A 132 17.49 -6.43 3.71
N THR A 133 17.11 -6.76 4.94
CA THR A 133 15.73 -7.09 5.31
C THR A 133 14.82 -5.86 5.22
N LEU A 134 13.50 -6.07 5.30
CA LEU A 134 12.50 -4.98 5.28
C LEU A 134 11.83 -4.83 6.65
N ARG A 135 11.62 -3.58 7.06
CA ARG A 135 10.88 -3.23 8.27
C ARG A 135 9.80 -2.21 7.95
N ALA A 136 8.56 -2.46 8.40
CA ALA A 136 7.50 -1.47 8.35
C ALA A 136 7.85 -0.26 9.25
N THR A 137 7.73 0.95 8.69
CA THR A 137 8.15 2.19 9.37
C THR A 137 7.06 3.25 9.42
N ASP A 138 6.04 3.14 8.57
CA ASP A 138 4.88 4.02 8.57
C ASP A 138 3.70 3.32 7.89
N PHE A 139 2.47 3.74 8.20
CA PHE A 139 1.27 3.17 7.57
C PHE A 139 0.06 4.09 7.68
N PHE A 140 -0.93 3.81 6.85
CA PHE A 140 -2.29 4.33 6.92
C PHE A 140 -3.28 3.18 6.75
N THR A 141 -4.27 3.10 7.61
CA THR A 141 -5.41 2.19 7.49
C THR A 141 -6.70 2.99 7.67
N PRO A 142 -7.67 2.90 6.74
CA PRO A 142 -8.97 3.57 6.88
C PRO A 142 -9.67 3.19 8.18
N PHE A 143 -10.34 4.14 8.81
CA PHE A 143 -11.03 3.93 10.09
C PHE A 143 -12.12 2.86 10.00
N ASP A 144 -12.66 2.62 8.81
CA ASP A 144 -13.72 1.65 8.49
C ASP A 144 -13.17 0.32 7.94
N ALA A 145 -11.88 0.01 8.13
CA ALA A 145 -11.19 -1.16 7.57
C ALA A 145 -11.92 -2.49 7.82
N LEU A 146 -12.50 -2.69 9.01
CA LEU A 146 -13.27 -3.92 9.30
C LEU A 146 -14.55 -4.02 8.46
N THR A 147 -15.18 -2.90 8.11
CA THR A 147 -16.32 -2.88 7.20
C THR A 147 -15.89 -3.22 5.78
N LEU A 148 -14.72 -2.73 5.36
CA LEU A 148 -14.12 -3.07 4.07
C LEU A 148 -13.79 -4.56 3.99
N ASP A 149 -13.20 -5.15 5.03
CA ASP A 149 -12.94 -6.60 5.12
C ASP A 149 -14.20 -7.43 4.97
N ALA A 150 -15.26 -7.05 5.70
CA ALA A 150 -16.53 -7.79 5.69
C ALA A 150 -17.25 -7.72 4.33
N ALA A 151 -16.98 -6.71 3.52
CA ALA A 151 -17.65 -6.46 2.24
C ALA A 151 -16.77 -6.81 1.02
N ASP A 152 -15.59 -7.37 1.21
CA ASP A 152 -14.59 -7.62 0.14
C ASP A 152 -14.24 -6.35 -0.65
N VAL A 153 -14.07 -5.24 0.04
CA VAL A 153 -13.78 -3.93 -0.53
C VAL A 153 -12.31 -3.58 -0.33
N ASP A 154 -11.43 -4.26 -1.08
CA ASP A 154 -9.97 -4.06 -0.95
C ASP A 154 -9.53 -2.62 -1.20
N LEU A 155 -8.83 -2.03 -0.23
CA LEU A 155 -8.08 -0.79 -0.41
C LEU A 155 -7.00 -0.98 -1.47
N GLY A 156 -6.21 -2.04 -1.35
CA GLY A 156 -5.10 -2.36 -2.24
C GLY A 156 -5.51 -3.00 -3.58
N ALA A 157 -6.76 -2.90 -4.01
CA ALA A 157 -7.17 -3.29 -5.37
C ALA A 157 -6.47 -2.43 -6.43
N GLY A 158 -6.26 -1.14 -6.12
CA GLY A 158 -5.40 -0.23 -6.85
C GLY A 158 -3.94 -0.36 -6.41
N GLY A 159 -3.23 0.74 -6.41
CA GLY A 159 -1.87 0.81 -5.86
C GLY A 159 -1.48 2.27 -5.65
N PRO A 160 -0.63 2.54 -4.65
CA PRO A 160 -0.27 3.89 -4.29
C PRO A 160 0.48 4.63 -5.40
N VAL A 161 0.34 5.94 -5.40
CA VAL A 161 1.09 6.85 -6.27
C VAL A 161 1.80 7.86 -5.40
N SER A 162 3.12 7.96 -5.55
CA SER A 162 3.88 9.07 -4.97
C SER A 162 3.77 10.29 -5.87
N LEU A 163 3.37 11.42 -5.31
CA LEU A 163 3.28 12.68 -6.03
C LEU A 163 4.61 13.43 -6.01
N GLN A 164 5.00 13.99 -7.15
CA GLN A 164 6.24 14.76 -7.23
C GLN A 164 6.10 16.07 -6.47
N GLN A 165 6.88 16.25 -5.41
CA GLN A 165 6.85 17.40 -4.51
C GLN A 165 6.83 18.75 -5.23
N ALA A 166 7.62 18.89 -6.29
CA ALA A 166 7.74 20.15 -7.03
C ALA A 166 6.43 20.65 -7.67
N TYR A 167 5.43 19.77 -7.82
CA TYR A 167 4.17 20.05 -8.52
C TYR A 167 2.92 19.89 -7.66
N PHE A 168 2.97 19.06 -6.64
CA PHE A 168 1.79 18.66 -5.86
C PHE A 168 1.94 18.92 -4.35
N GLY A 169 3.16 19.17 -3.87
CA GLY A 169 3.42 19.45 -2.46
C GLY A 169 2.92 20.82 -2.04
N THR A 170 2.61 20.96 -0.76
CA THR A 170 2.33 22.23 -0.10
C THR A 170 3.38 22.51 0.98
N PRO A 171 3.51 23.76 1.49
CA PRO A 171 4.41 24.03 2.60
C PRO A 171 4.11 23.19 3.86
N ALA A 172 2.84 22.86 4.09
CA ALA A 172 2.42 22.06 5.26
C ALA A 172 2.60 20.54 5.01
N HIS A 173 2.46 20.09 3.76
CA HIS A 173 2.57 18.68 3.36
C HIS A 173 3.40 18.61 2.06
N PRO A 174 4.73 18.66 2.16
CA PRO A 174 5.59 18.73 0.97
C PRO A 174 5.58 17.44 0.15
N ASN A 175 5.40 16.30 0.80
CA ASN A 175 5.41 14.99 0.16
C ASN A 175 4.03 14.33 0.29
N LEU A 176 3.38 14.10 -0.85
CA LEU A 176 2.05 13.51 -0.90
C LEU A 176 2.06 12.15 -1.60
N SER A 177 1.17 11.27 -1.15
CA SER A 177 0.82 10.02 -1.83
C SER A 177 -0.69 9.93 -2.02
N LEU A 178 -1.10 9.22 -3.08
CA LEU A 178 -2.50 8.90 -3.34
C LEU A 178 -2.73 7.40 -3.22
N GLU A 179 -3.90 7.01 -2.71
CA GLU A 179 -4.41 5.65 -2.78
C GLU A 179 -5.91 5.69 -3.08
N ILE A 180 -6.37 4.75 -3.90
CA ILE A 180 -7.81 4.53 -4.16
C ILE A 180 -8.03 3.05 -4.47
N GLY A 181 -9.03 2.46 -3.82
CA GLY A 181 -9.39 1.06 -4.00
C GLY A 181 -10.85 0.84 -4.40
N LYS A 182 -11.41 -0.32 -4.09
CA LYS A 182 -12.77 -0.73 -4.44
C LYS A 182 -13.85 0.20 -3.84
N GLN A 183 -13.59 0.85 -2.69
CA GLN A 183 -14.52 1.79 -2.06
C GLN A 183 -14.71 3.07 -2.90
N GLY A 184 -13.71 3.44 -3.71
CA GLY A 184 -13.76 4.60 -4.59
C GLY A 184 -13.47 5.95 -3.91
N TYR A 185 -13.00 5.98 -2.68
CA TYR A 185 -12.44 7.18 -2.08
C TYR A 185 -10.98 7.34 -2.46
N LEU A 186 -10.60 8.54 -2.90
CA LEU A 186 -9.23 8.92 -3.10
C LEU A 186 -8.68 9.47 -1.79
N TYR A 187 -7.75 8.76 -1.20
CA TYR A 187 -7.02 9.17 -0.01
C TYR A 187 -5.79 9.98 -0.41
N VAL A 188 -5.73 11.23 0.05
CA VAL A 188 -4.55 12.11 -0.09
C VAL A 188 -3.78 12.03 1.22
N ILE A 189 -2.67 11.31 1.18
CA ILE A 189 -1.88 10.91 2.34
C ILE A 189 -0.64 11.80 2.44
N ASP A 190 -0.32 12.30 3.61
CA ASP A 190 1.00 12.89 3.89
C ASP A 190 2.06 11.78 3.91
N ALA A 191 2.97 11.80 2.93
CA ALA A 191 4.00 10.77 2.85
C ALA A 191 5.08 10.89 3.94
N ASP A 192 5.12 11.96 4.72
CA ASP A 192 6.03 12.12 5.86
C ASP A 192 5.42 11.65 7.18
N ASN A 193 4.08 11.50 7.23
CA ASN A 193 3.32 10.93 8.32
C ASN A 193 2.01 10.38 7.76
N MET A 194 1.98 9.08 7.45
CA MET A 194 0.85 8.46 6.76
C MET A 194 -0.45 8.45 7.58
N GLY A 195 -0.39 8.71 8.88
CA GLY A 195 -1.56 8.94 9.71
C GLY A 195 -1.99 7.75 10.56
N GLY A 196 -1.47 6.54 10.34
CA GLY A 196 -1.80 5.37 11.15
C GLY A 196 -3.23 4.88 11.00
N SER A 197 -3.80 4.39 12.08
CA SER A 197 -5.20 3.95 12.18
C SER A 197 -5.93 4.79 13.21
N GLN A 198 -7.09 5.35 12.86
CA GLN A 198 -8.00 6.08 13.77
C GLN A 198 -7.32 7.23 14.56
N GLN A 199 -6.36 7.92 13.94
CA GLN A 199 -5.62 9.02 14.56
C GLN A 199 -6.25 10.40 14.29
N GLY A 200 -7.27 10.47 13.45
CA GLY A 200 -7.98 11.71 13.14
C GLY A 200 -9.03 12.08 14.18
N PRO A 201 -9.68 13.25 14.03
CA PRO A 201 -10.72 13.71 14.92
C PRO A 201 -11.86 12.68 15.08
N GLY A 202 -12.26 12.43 16.32
CA GLY A 202 -13.31 11.48 16.65
C GLY A 202 -13.01 10.01 16.33
N GLY A 203 -11.72 9.65 16.18
CA GLY A 203 -11.32 8.29 15.79
C GLY A 203 -11.44 8.03 14.28
N GLY A 204 -11.56 9.07 13.48
CA GLY A 204 -11.52 9.00 12.02
C GLY A 204 -10.10 8.96 11.46
N ASP A 205 -10.00 9.15 10.15
CA ASP A 205 -8.71 9.14 9.43
C ASP A 205 -7.92 10.44 9.68
N LEU A 206 -6.61 10.30 9.88
CA LEU A 206 -5.66 11.41 9.83
C LEU A 206 -5.09 11.50 8.41
N LEU A 207 -5.66 12.36 7.59
CA LEU A 207 -5.33 12.53 6.17
C LEU A 207 -5.19 14.01 5.80
N VAL A 208 -4.43 14.26 4.74
CA VAL A 208 -4.46 15.58 4.09
C VAL A 208 -5.83 15.83 3.49
N ASN A 209 -6.38 14.87 2.72
CA ASN A 209 -7.75 14.94 2.23
C ASN A 209 -8.30 13.54 1.90
N ARG A 210 -9.65 13.44 1.80
CA ARG A 210 -10.39 12.28 1.31
C ARG A 210 -11.46 12.78 0.34
N LEU A 211 -11.38 12.36 -0.92
CA LEU A 211 -12.24 12.83 -1.99
C LEU A 211 -13.09 11.68 -2.54
N GLY A 212 -14.27 11.98 -3.04
CA GLY A 212 -15.19 11.00 -3.60
C GLY A 212 -16.40 10.70 -2.72
N PRO A 213 -17.08 9.51 -2.86
CA PRO A 213 -16.62 8.36 -3.66
C PRO A 213 -16.80 8.57 -5.18
N PHE A 214 -15.81 8.12 -5.95
CA PHE A 214 -15.80 8.23 -7.41
C PHE A 214 -16.25 6.94 -8.13
N GLY A 215 -16.53 5.89 -7.39
CA GLY A 215 -16.72 4.53 -7.89
C GLY A 215 -15.47 3.67 -7.67
N GLY A 216 -15.66 2.34 -7.65
CA GLY A 216 -14.57 1.40 -7.36
C GLY A 216 -13.44 1.45 -8.40
N VAL A 217 -12.22 1.28 -7.94
CA VAL A 217 -11.00 1.31 -8.76
C VAL A 217 -10.19 0.05 -8.52
N TRP A 218 -9.79 -0.60 -9.63
CA TRP A 218 -8.91 -1.78 -9.64
C TRP A 218 -7.57 -1.49 -10.33
N GLY A 219 -7.22 -0.24 -10.50
CA GLY A 219 -5.97 0.18 -11.10
C GLY A 219 -5.37 1.36 -10.36
N ARG A 220 -4.10 1.65 -10.62
CA ARG A 220 -3.43 2.81 -10.03
C ARG A 220 -3.81 4.09 -10.80
N PRO A 221 -4.07 5.21 -10.10
CA PRO A 221 -4.19 6.50 -10.75
C PRO A 221 -2.94 6.86 -11.56
N GLY A 222 -3.14 7.43 -12.74
CA GLY A 222 -2.08 8.10 -13.49
C GLY A 222 -1.89 9.52 -12.98
N VAL A 223 -0.67 10.07 -13.05
CA VAL A 223 -0.37 11.45 -12.64
C VAL A 223 0.43 12.13 -13.71
N TRP A 224 0.00 13.33 -14.10
CA TRP A 224 0.71 14.24 -15.00
C TRP A 224 1.03 15.54 -14.27
N PRO A 225 2.31 15.92 -14.10
CA PRO A 225 2.68 17.12 -13.35
C PRO A 225 2.58 18.42 -14.17
N GLY A 226 2.42 18.33 -15.50
CA GLY A 226 2.28 19.51 -16.36
C GLY A 226 0.95 20.24 -16.20
N ASP A 227 0.88 21.47 -16.69
CA ASP A 227 -0.35 22.29 -16.78
C ASP A 227 -1.12 22.46 -15.47
N GLY A 228 -0.41 22.53 -14.35
CA GLY A 228 -0.97 22.67 -13.01
C GLY A 228 -1.24 21.35 -12.29
N GLY A 229 -0.92 20.21 -12.92
CA GLY A 229 -1.06 18.88 -12.33
C GLY A 229 -2.41 18.24 -12.58
N TYR A 230 -2.39 16.97 -13.02
CA TYR A 230 -3.60 16.18 -13.23
C TYR A 230 -3.49 14.79 -12.64
N VAL A 231 -4.62 14.27 -12.15
CA VAL A 231 -4.80 12.90 -11.69
C VAL A 231 -5.83 12.21 -12.57
N TYR A 232 -5.49 11.05 -13.11
CA TYR A 232 -6.33 10.24 -13.98
C TYR A 232 -6.76 8.99 -13.22
N ILE A 233 -8.05 8.80 -13.00
CA ILE A 233 -8.59 7.68 -12.21
C ILE A 233 -9.33 6.72 -13.16
N PRO A 234 -8.83 5.47 -13.34
CA PRO A 234 -9.50 4.47 -14.15
C PRO A 234 -10.63 3.80 -13.34
N TYR A 235 -11.89 4.10 -13.66
CA TYR A 235 -13.03 3.48 -12.98
C TYR A 235 -13.34 2.08 -13.51
N ASN A 236 -13.92 1.23 -12.68
CA ASN A 236 -14.28 -0.14 -13.01
C ASN A 236 -15.30 -0.28 -14.15
N GLN A 237 -16.04 0.79 -14.46
CA GLN A 237 -17.08 0.80 -15.51
C GLN A 237 -16.57 1.35 -16.85
N GLY A 238 -15.26 1.32 -17.08
CA GLY A 238 -14.65 1.67 -18.37
C GLY A 238 -14.53 3.15 -18.67
N SER A 239 -14.85 4.04 -17.73
CA SER A 239 -14.59 5.47 -17.85
C SER A 239 -13.29 5.88 -17.14
N MET A 240 -12.74 7.01 -17.53
CA MET A 240 -11.59 7.63 -16.87
C MET A 240 -11.97 9.01 -16.36
N GLY A 241 -11.82 9.23 -15.06
CA GLY A 241 -11.91 10.55 -14.47
C GLY A 241 -10.60 11.32 -14.71
N VAL A 242 -10.71 12.60 -15.05
CA VAL A 242 -9.57 13.50 -15.18
C VAL A 242 -9.79 14.66 -14.23
N TYR A 243 -8.91 14.79 -13.24
CA TYR A 243 -9.02 15.78 -12.18
C TYR A 243 -7.80 16.68 -12.19
N GLN A 244 -8.01 17.97 -12.22
CA GLN A 244 -6.95 18.93 -12.05
C GLN A 244 -6.62 19.08 -10.57
N TYR A 245 -5.34 19.04 -10.23
CA TYR A 245 -4.88 19.35 -8.89
C TYR A 245 -5.14 20.81 -8.55
N GLY A 246 -5.63 21.05 -7.36
CA GLY A 246 -5.90 22.39 -6.86
C GLY A 246 -5.66 22.49 -5.37
N LEU A 247 -5.80 23.71 -4.86
CA LEU A 247 -5.82 23.99 -3.42
C LEU A 247 -7.12 24.73 -3.11
N ASP A 248 -7.75 24.36 -1.99
CA ASP A 248 -8.88 25.13 -1.48
C ASP A 248 -8.43 26.46 -0.84
N GLY A 249 -9.40 27.24 -0.34
CA GLY A 249 -9.12 28.53 0.28
C GLY A 249 -8.26 28.47 1.56
N THR A 250 -8.00 27.28 2.09
CA THR A 250 -7.13 27.04 3.25
C THR A 250 -5.75 26.51 2.83
N GLY A 251 -5.51 26.27 1.53
CA GLY A 251 -4.28 25.70 1.00
C GLY A 251 -4.23 24.17 1.07
N LYS A 252 -5.37 23.51 1.30
CA LYS A 252 -5.48 22.06 1.33
C LYS A 252 -5.63 21.50 -0.09
N PRO A 253 -4.92 20.42 -0.47
CA PRO A 253 -5.09 19.74 -1.75
C PRO A 253 -6.54 19.29 -2.02
N THR A 254 -7.03 19.57 -3.23
CA THR A 254 -8.38 19.23 -3.71
C THR A 254 -8.32 18.63 -5.11
#